data_52610a05a56e98987da43f32f59e4965
#
_entry.id   52610a05a56e98987da43f32f59e4965
#
_cell.length_a   1.000
_cell.length_b   1.000
_cell.length_c   1.000
_cell.angle_alpha   90.00
_cell.angle_beta   90.00
_cell.angle_gamma   90.00
#
_symmetry.space_group_name_H-M   'P 1'
#
loop_
_entity.id
_entity.type
_entity.pdbx_description
1 polymer ?
#
loop_
_entity_poly.entity_id
_entity_poly.type
_entity_poly.pdbx_seq_one_letter_code
_entity_poly.pdbx_strand_id
1 'polypeptide(L)'
;MRVLKNILNLLTNLLRWPVLYLKKNKMSLSKVYLSSGSHLRGNKIGDYCFVGTNCVLNYAEIDTYTCIAAGVQIGGMEHPYWDMTISPKLTNDYIFGKKTIIGHDVWIGANVIIKQGVKIGNGAVIGAGSFVNKDVPSYAICFGTPAKLYKYRDCKNHEEDLDNSQYWNYPPSKAKQILSQIGKQ
;
A
#
# COMPACT_ATOMS: atom_id res chain seq x y z
N MET A 1 -16.82 5.56 -21.47
CA MET A 1 -16.37 4.41 -20.66
C MET A 1 -15.66 4.82 -19.37
N ARG A 2 -14.65 5.69 -19.38
CA ARG A 2 -13.88 6.12 -18.17
C ARG A 2 -14.74 6.85 -17.11
N VAL A 3 -15.62 7.75 -17.55
CA VAL A 3 -16.52 8.50 -16.65
C VAL A 3 -17.50 7.57 -15.93
N LEU A 4 -18.09 6.63 -16.66
CA LEU A 4 -19.03 5.65 -16.10
C LEU A 4 -18.36 4.76 -15.04
N LYS A 5 -17.11 4.36 -15.29
CA LYS A 5 -16.30 3.58 -14.34
C LYS A 5 -16.01 4.36 -13.05
N ASN A 6 -15.72 5.66 -13.17
CA ASN A 6 -15.49 6.53 -12.00
C ASN A 6 -16.78 6.74 -11.19
N ILE A 7 -17.92 6.92 -11.85
CA ILE A 7 -19.23 7.05 -11.19
C ILE A 7 -19.59 5.75 -10.46
N LEU A 8 -19.40 4.61 -11.12
CA LEU A 8 -19.68 3.30 -10.50
C LEU A 8 -18.77 3.06 -9.28
N ASN A 9 -17.49 3.40 -9.38
CA ASN A 9 -16.54 3.31 -8.27
C ASN A 9 -16.94 4.23 -7.10
N LEU A 10 -17.36 5.46 -7.39
CA LEU A 10 -17.86 6.39 -6.39
C LEU A 10 -19.10 5.83 -5.67
N LEU A 11 -20.09 5.32 -6.40
CA LEU A 11 -21.30 4.75 -5.83
C LEU A 11 -20.99 3.52 -4.95
N THR A 12 -20.10 2.64 -5.42
CA THR A 12 -19.67 1.45 -4.67
C THR A 12 -18.97 1.85 -3.37
N ASN A 13 -18.13 2.87 -3.40
CA ASN A 13 -17.44 3.35 -2.21
C ASN A 13 -18.38 4.09 -1.26
N LEU A 14 -19.37 4.84 -1.75
CA LEU A 14 -20.37 5.51 -0.94
C LEU A 14 -21.20 4.52 -0.13
N LEU A 15 -21.60 3.40 -0.70
CA LEU A 15 -22.32 2.33 0.02
C LEU A 15 -21.49 1.72 1.16
N ARG A 16 -20.17 1.78 1.07
CA ARG A 16 -19.25 1.28 2.10
C ARG A 16 -18.76 2.36 3.07
N TRP A 17 -19.03 3.64 2.76
CA TRP A 17 -18.55 4.78 3.50
C TRP A 17 -18.77 4.72 5.02
N PRO A 18 -19.97 4.37 5.54
CA PRO A 18 -20.18 4.30 6.98
C PRO A 18 -19.21 3.32 7.66
N VAL A 19 -18.98 2.16 7.03
CA VAL A 19 -18.06 1.14 7.56
C VAL A 19 -16.60 1.60 7.49
N LEU A 20 -16.21 2.24 6.39
CA LEU A 20 -14.86 2.78 6.20
C LEU A 20 -14.59 3.94 7.17
N TYR A 21 -15.56 4.83 7.37
CA TYR A 21 -15.46 5.96 8.30
C TYR A 21 -15.37 5.49 9.75
N LEU A 22 -16.24 4.57 10.17
CA LEU A 22 -16.22 3.99 11.52
C LEU A 22 -14.88 3.30 11.85
N LYS A 23 -14.17 2.80 10.85
CA LYS A 23 -12.83 2.22 10.98
C LYS A 23 -11.69 3.24 10.90
N LYS A 24 -11.96 4.54 10.93
CA LYS A 24 -10.97 5.64 10.89
C LYS A 24 -10.04 5.61 9.67
N ASN A 25 -10.55 5.22 8.49
CA ASN A 25 -9.77 5.30 7.27
C ASN A 25 -9.88 6.69 6.63
N LYS A 26 -8.79 7.15 5.99
CA LYS A 26 -8.72 8.41 5.24
C LYS A 26 -8.36 8.09 3.79
N MET A 27 -9.25 8.36 2.84
CA MET A 27 -9.02 8.16 1.41
C MET A 27 -10.01 8.99 0.58
N SER A 28 -9.68 9.22 -0.69
CA SER A 28 -10.60 9.83 -1.67
C SER A 28 -11.47 8.75 -2.31
N LEU A 29 -12.78 8.85 -2.13
CA LEU A 29 -13.74 7.86 -2.65
C LEU A 29 -13.81 7.81 -4.18
N SER A 30 -13.53 8.92 -4.84
CA SER A 30 -13.59 9.02 -6.31
C SER A 30 -12.30 8.58 -7.00
N LYS A 31 -11.18 8.62 -6.29
CA LYS A 31 -9.85 8.39 -6.87
C LYS A 31 -9.20 7.07 -6.46
N VAL A 32 -9.65 6.44 -5.37
CA VAL A 32 -9.16 5.14 -4.94
C VAL A 32 -10.10 4.05 -5.43
N TYR A 33 -9.56 3.04 -6.11
CA TYR A 33 -10.32 1.85 -6.48
C TYR A 33 -10.21 0.80 -5.37
N LEU A 34 -11.35 0.45 -4.77
CA LEU A 34 -11.42 -0.56 -3.71
C LEU A 34 -12.31 -1.72 -4.15
N SER A 35 -11.73 -2.90 -4.26
CA SER A 35 -12.46 -4.13 -4.60
C SER A 35 -13.24 -4.69 -3.40
N SER A 36 -14.12 -5.67 -3.68
CA SER A 36 -14.97 -6.31 -2.68
C SER A 36 -14.19 -7.15 -1.66
N GLY A 37 -14.78 -7.38 -0.50
CA GLY A 37 -14.25 -8.26 0.54
C GLY A 37 -13.06 -7.71 1.33
N SER A 38 -12.59 -6.49 1.04
CA SER A 38 -11.43 -5.93 1.74
C SER A 38 -11.81 -5.29 3.07
N HIS A 39 -10.98 -5.52 4.09
CA HIS A 39 -11.12 -4.99 5.44
C HIS A 39 -10.04 -3.93 5.71
N LEU A 40 -10.48 -2.69 5.94
CA LEU A 40 -9.60 -1.55 6.16
C LEU A 40 -9.81 -0.95 7.55
N ARG A 41 -8.74 -0.71 8.30
CA ARG A 41 -8.82 -0.11 9.64
C ARG A 41 -7.67 0.87 9.87
N GLY A 42 -8.01 2.16 10.06
CA GLY A 42 -7.06 3.20 10.46
C GLY A 42 -6.01 3.55 9.40
N ASN A 43 -6.34 3.37 8.11
CA ASN A 43 -5.42 3.62 7.02
C ASN A 43 -5.55 5.04 6.47
N LYS A 44 -4.46 5.56 5.90
CA LYS A 44 -4.45 6.68 4.96
C LYS A 44 -4.09 6.11 3.60
N ILE A 45 -4.93 6.33 2.59
CA ILE A 45 -4.71 5.82 1.23
C ILE A 45 -4.73 6.99 0.28
N GLY A 46 -3.63 7.17 -0.43
CA GLY A 46 -3.42 8.22 -1.43
C GLY A 46 -4.29 8.05 -2.67
N ASP A 47 -4.34 9.10 -3.48
CA ASP A 47 -5.10 9.13 -4.73
C ASP A 47 -4.55 8.11 -5.74
N TYR A 48 -5.42 7.66 -6.64
CA TYR A 48 -5.10 6.75 -7.76
C TYR A 48 -4.58 5.37 -7.34
N CYS A 49 -4.72 5.00 -6.07
CA CYS A 49 -4.41 3.65 -5.60
C CYS A 49 -5.47 2.64 -6.04
N PHE A 50 -5.01 1.41 -6.23
CA PHE A 50 -5.85 0.23 -6.45
C PHE A 50 -5.69 -0.74 -5.28
N VAL A 51 -6.80 -1.18 -4.69
CA VAL A 51 -6.82 -2.23 -3.66
C VAL A 51 -7.67 -3.39 -4.17
N GLY A 52 -7.03 -4.52 -4.35
CA GLY A 52 -7.63 -5.76 -4.83
C GLY A 52 -8.64 -6.37 -3.87
N THR A 53 -9.21 -7.51 -4.24
CA THR A 53 -10.20 -8.23 -3.44
C THR A 53 -9.60 -8.86 -2.19
N ASN A 54 -10.40 -8.98 -1.12
CA ASN A 54 -10.06 -9.72 0.10
C ASN A 54 -8.75 -9.25 0.78
N CYS A 55 -8.39 -7.97 0.65
CA CYS A 55 -7.25 -7.40 1.34
C CYS A 55 -7.58 -7.07 2.80
N VAL A 56 -6.60 -7.20 3.69
CA VAL A 56 -6.69 -6.79 5.10
C VAL A 56 -5.63 -5.74 5.37
N LEU A 57 -6.05 -4.48 5.49
CA LEU A 57 -5.14 -3.35 5.70
C LEU A 57 -5.39 -2.73 7.07
N ASN A 58 -4.37 -2.74 7.92
CA ASN A 58 -4.45 -2.22 9.28
C ASN A 58 -3.34 -1.21 9.55
N TYR A 59 -3.72 0.02 9.92
CA TYR A 59 -2.82 1.10 10.34
C TYR A 59 -1.67 1.35 9.36
N ALA A 60 -1.99 1.41 8.07
CA ALA A 60 -1.03 1.70 7.01
C ALA A 60 -1.22 3.12 6.44
N GLU A 61 -0.11 3.76 6.09
CA GLU A 61 -0.08 4.89 5.17
C GLU A 61 0.40 4.39 3.81
N ILE A 62 -0.43 4.57 2.80
CA ILE A 62 -0.21 4.10 1.44
C ILE A 62 -0.28 5.33 0.55
N ASP A 63 0.82 5.64 -0.10
CA ASP A 63 0.91 6.82 -0.94
C ASP A 63 0.34 6.59 -2.34
N THR A 64 0.29 7.64 -3.14
CA THR A 64 -0.42 7.71 -4.42
C THR A 64 0.10 6.72 -5.46
N TYR A 65 -0.77 6.30 -6.38
CA TYR A 65 -0.49 5.38 -7.50
C TYR A 65 -0.12 3.94 -7.11
N THR A 66 -0.16 3.60 -5.82
CA THR A 66 0.19 2.25 -5.36
C THR A 66 -0.89 1.23 -5.73
N CYS A 67 -0.45 0.08 -6.26
CA CYS A 67 -1.30 -1.02 -6.68
C CYS A 67 -1.11 -2.23 -5.76
N ILE A 68 -2.19 -2.63 -5.09
CA ILE A 68 -2.24 -3.75 -4.16
C ILE A 68 -3.11 -4.85 -4.78
N ALA A 69 -2.53 -6.01 -5.04
CA ALA A 69 -3.24 -7.15 -5.61
C ALA A 69 -4.16 -7.84 -4.57
N ALA A 70 -4.87 -8.87 -4.98
CA ALA A 70 -5.81 -9.59 -4.12
C ALA A 70 -5.13 -10.31 -2.95
N GLY A 71 -5.85 -10.43 -1.82
CA GLY A 71 -5.44 -11.22 -0.67
C GLY A 71 -4.27 -10.65 0.14
N VAL A 72 -3.84 -9.43 -0.14
CA VAL A 72 -2.72 -8.79 0.57
C VAL A 72 -3.11 -8.45 2.00
N GLN A 73 -2.18 -8.70 2.94
CA GLN A 73 -2.31 -8.33 4.34
C GLN A 73 -1.22 -7.33 4.71
N ILE A 74 -1.60 -6.16 5.21
CA ILE A 74 -0.67 -5.10 5.64
C ILE A 74 -0.93 -4.74 7.10
N GLY A 75 0.13 -4.72 7.89
CA GLY A 75 0.08 -4.39 9.30
C GLY A 75 -0.59 -5.48 10.13
N GLY A 76 -1.02 -5.10 11.30
CA GLY A 76 -1.63 -6.01 12.26
C GLY A 76 -1.06 -5.79 13.65
N MET A 77 -1.71 -6.35 14.65
CA MET A 77 -1.21 -6.30 16.03
C MET A 77 -0.34 -7.53 16.27
N GLU A 78 0.74 -7.34 17.03
CA GLU A 78 1.55 -8.42 17.54
C GLU A 78 1.29 -8.60 19.04
N HIS A 79 1.31 -9.86 19.49
CA HIS A 79 1.22 -10.18 20.89
C HIS A 79 2.59 -10.09 21.56
N PRO A 80 2.67 -9.80 22.86
CA PRO A 80 3.93 -9.67 23.59
C PRO A 80 4.57 -11.05 23.82
N TYR A 81 5.16 -11.63 22.76
CA TYR A 81 5.81 -12.95 22.80
C TYR A 81 7.04 -13.03 23.71
N TRP A 82 7.53 -11.88 24.20
CA TRP A 82 8.61 -11.78 25.20
C TRP A 82 8.09 -11.81 26.64
N ASP A 83 6.79 -11.72 26.87
CA ASP A 83 6.17 -11.80 28.18
C ASP A 83 5.88 -13.27 28.56
N MET A 84 5.59 -13.51 29.83
CA MET A 84 5.21 -14.85 30.32
C MET A 84 3.90 -15.36 29.74
N THR A 85 3.08 -14.48 29.25
CA THR A 85 1.81 -14.79 28.57
C THR A 85 1.61 -13.95 27.30
N ILE A 86 1.12 -14.60 26.27
CA ILE A 86 0.70 -13.92 25.03
C ILE A 86 -0.79 -13.56 25.05
N SER A 87 -1.50 -13.94 26.13
CA SER A 87 -2.95 -13.74 26.18
C SER A 87 -3.32 -12.29 26.48
N PRO A 88 -4.12 -11.66 25.61
CA PRO A 88 -4.58 -10.30 25.83
C PRO A 88 -5.54 -10.17 27.03
N LYS A 89 -5.93 -11.26 27.65
CA LYS A 89 -6.75 -11.29 28.87
C LYS A 89 -5.91 -11.28 30.15
N LEU A 90 -4.62 -11.57 30.03
CA LEU A 90 -3.71 -11.72 31.17
C LEU A 90 -2.59 -10.67 31.16
N THR A 91 -2.39 -9.96 30.04
CA THR A 91 -1.45 -8.84 29.92
C THR A 91 -2.19 -7.60 29.46
N ASN A 92 -1.77 -6.44 29.96
CA ASN A 92 -2.25 -5.14 29.49
C ASN A 92 -1.42 -4.59 28.32
N ASP A 93 -0.34 -5.28 27.95
CA ASP A 93 0.59 -4.86 26.91
C ASP A 93 0.11 -5.33 25.53
N TYR A 94 -0.71 -4.49 24.92
CA TYR A 94 -0.96 -4.60 23.49
C TYR A 94 0.07 -3.75 22.75
N ILE A 95 0.83 -4.35 21.86
CA ILE A 95 1.60 -3.58 20.90
C ILE A 95 0.65 -3.14 19.80
N PHE A 96 0.12 -1.96 19.98
CA PHE A 96 -0.35 -1.19 18.83
C PHE A 96 0.89 -0.86 18.01
N GLY A 97 1.04 -1.59 16.91
CA GLY A 97 2.24 -1.55 16.13
C GLY A 97 2.56 -0.21 15.55
N LYS A 98 3.80 -0.08 15.17
CA LYS A 98 4.27 1.02 14.32
C LYS A 98 3.48 0.98 13.03
N LYS A 99 3.09 2.18 12.54
CA LYS A 99 2.40 2.33 11.27
C LYS A 99 3.28 1.79 10.14
N THR A 100 2.69 0.98 9.26
CA THR A 100 3.34 0.53 8.03
C THR A 100 3.27 1.65 6.99
N ILE A 101 4.37 1.97 6.33
CA ILE A 101 4.48 3.05 5.35
C ILE A 101 4.75 2.42 3.98
N ILE A 102 3.88 2.72 3.01
CA ILE A 102 4.03 2.29 1.62
C ILE A 102 4.18 3.55 0.77
N GLY A 103 5.29 3.67 0.06
CA GLY A 103 5.57 4.81 -0.81
C GLY A 103 4.69 4.90 -2.04
N HIS A 104 5.04 5.84 -2.92
CA HIS A 104 4.34 6.08 -4.18
C HIS A 104 4.66 5.01 -5.23
N ASP A 105 3.70 4.73 -6.12
CA ASP A 105 3.89 3.85 -7.30
C ASP A 105 4.45 2.46 -6.96
N VAL A 106 4.08 1.93 -5.78
CA VAL A 106 4.47 0.59 -5.33
C VAL A 106 3.54 -0.46 -5.93
N TRP A 107 4.09 -1.59 -6.34
CA TRP A 107 3.28 -2.75 -6.71
C TRP A 107 3.46 -3.88 -5.68
N ILE A 108 2.35 -4.28 -5.06
CA ILE A 108 2.31 -5.40 -4.11
C ILE A 108 1.55 -6.55 -4.75
N GLY A 109 2.26 -7.65 -4.99
CA GLY A 109 1.71 -8.87 -5.59
C GLY A 109 0.67 -9.56 -4.71
N ALA A 110 -0.06 -10.50 -5.29
CA ALA A 110 -1.14 -11.22 -4.60
C ALA A 110 -0.63 -12.01 -3.38
N ASN A 111 -1.45 -12.06 -2.32
CA ASN A 111 -1.18 -12.83 -1.09
C ASN A 111 0.13 -12.44 -0.38
N VAL A 112 0.61 -11.23 -0.57
CA VAL A 112 1.74 -10.69 0.18
C VAL A 112 1.31 -10.37 1.60
N ILE A 113 2.18 -10.67 2.56
CA ILE A 113 2.02 -10.27 3.97
C ILE A 113 3.13 -9.28 4.32
N ILE A 114 2.74 -8.09 4.78
CA ILE A 114 3.68 -7.05 5.23
C ILE A 114 3.51 -6.84 6.73
N LYS A 115 4.59 -7.09 7.47
CA LYS A 115 4.64 -6.90 8.92
C LYS A 115 4.40 -5.43 9.28
N GLN A 116 3.75 -5.20 10.42
CA GLN A 116 3.58 -3.85 10.95
C GLN A 116 4.91 -3.11 11.12
N GLY A 117 4.90 -1.80 10.88
CA GLY A 117 6.06 -0.93 11.05
C GLY A 117 7.09 -0.99 9.93
N VAL A 118 6.91 -1.85 8.94
CA VAL A 118 7.77 -1.93 7.75
C VAL A 118 7.56 -0.69 6.87
N LYS A 119 8.65 -0.20 6.27
CA LYS A 119 8.64 0.84 5.24
C LYS A 119 8.96 0.25 3.88
N ILE A 120 8.15 0.56 2.89
CA ILE A 120 8.37 0.21 1.49
C ILE A 120 8.61 1.49 0.70
N GLY A 121 9.78 1.60 0.07
CA GLY A 121 10.18 2.79 -0.69
C GLY A 121 9.40 2.97 -1.99
N ASN A 122 9.51 4.17 -2.57
CA ASN A 122 8.84 4.54 -3.82
C ASN A 122 9.18 3.56 -4.95
N GLY A 123 8.21 3.26 -5.80
CA GLY A 123 8.42 2.45 -6.98
C GLY A 123 8.83 0.99 -6.73
N ALA A 124 8.82 0.52 -5.48
CA ALA A 124 9.19 -0.86 -5.15
C ALA A 124 8.16 -1.87 -5.68
N VAL A 125 8.63 -3.09 -5.89
CA VAL A 125 7.81 -4.23 -6.32
C VAL A 125 7.98 -5.37 -5.34
N ILE A 126 6.87 -5.88 -4.82
CA ILE A 126 6.85 -7.05 -3.94
C ILE A 126 6.20 -8.22 -4.69
N GLY A 127 6.97 -9.28 -4.91
CA GLY A 127 6.49 -10.48 -5.59
C GLY A 127 5.39 -11.19 -4.81
N ALA A 128 4.47 -11.84 -5.52
CA ALA A 128 3.33 -12.54 -4.92
C ALA A 128 3.76 -13.59 -3.88
N GLY A 129 2.94 -13.79 -2.84
CA GLY A 129 3.19 -14.77 -1.78
C GLY A 129 4.35 -14.44 -0.83
N SER A 130 4.90 -13.24 -0.90
CA SER A 130 6.05 -12.85 -0.07
C SER A 130 5.65 -12.48 1.35
N PHE A 131 6.57 -12.73 2.31
CA PHE A 131 6.50 -12.20 3.67
C PHE A 131 7.54 -11.11 3.89
N VAL A 132 7.08 -9.87 3.99
CA VAL A 132 7.93 -8.69 4.16
C VAL A 132 8.03 -8.32 5.64
N ASN A 133 9.17 -8.57 6.25
CA ASN A 133 9.45 -8.31 7.67
C ASN A 133 10.57 -7.29 7.93
N LYS A 134 11.12 -6.70 6.85
CA LYS A 134 12.14 -5.65 6.88
C LYS A 134 11.80 -4.58 5.85
N ASP A 135 12.35 -3.38 6.03
CA ASP A 135 12.19 -2.28 5.09
C ASP A 135 12.70 -2.66 3.69
N VAL A 136 12.01 -2.14 2.68
CA VAL A 136 12.31 -2.36 1.27
C VAL A 136 12.76 -1.04 0.65
N PRO A 137 13.93 -0.97 0.01
CA PRO A 137 14.42 0.23 -0.66
C PRO A 137 13.53 0.68 -1.81
N SER A 138 13.59 1.98 -2.17
CA SER A 138 12.96 2.51 -3.37
C SER A 138 13.42 1.75 -4.62
N TYR A 139 12.49 1.52 -5.54
CA TYR A 139 12.72 0.85 -6.83
C TYR A 139 13.27 -0.58 -6.74
N ALA A 140 13.29 -1.16 -5.55
CA ALA A 140 13.69 -2.56 -5.34
C ALA A 140 12.59 -3.53 -5.78
N ILE A 141 12.99 -4.68 -6.32
CA ILE A 141 12.15 -5.85 -6.54
C ILE A 141 12.53 -6.88 -5.47
N CYS A 142 11.60 -7.16 -4.58
CA CYS A 142 11.79 -8.11 -3.47
C CYS A 142 10.76 -9.22 -3.53
N PHE A 143 11.16 -10.45 -3.18
CA PHE A 143 10.23 -11.58 -3.04
C PHE A 143 10.76 -12.66 -2.11
N GLY A 144 9.90 -13.61 -1.74
CA GLY A 144 10.23 -14.77 -0.92
C GLY A 144 9.68 -14.69 0.50
N THR A 145 9.94 -15.72 1.32
CA THR A 145 9.48 -15.87 2.70
C THR A 145 10.66 -16.27 3.58
N PRO A 146 11.36 -15.32 4.21
CA PRO A 146 11.14 -13.87 4.16
C PRO A 146 11.57 -13.23 2.83
N ALA A 147 10.95 -12.09 2.50
CA ALA A 147 11.28 -11.34 1.28
C ALA A 147 12.73 -10.84 1.31
N LYS A 148 13.42 -11.01 0.20
CA LYS A 148 14.79 -10.55 -0.01
C LYS A 148 14.87 -9.75 -1.29
N LEU A 149 15.82 -8.80 -1.35
CA LEU A 149 16.13 -8.07 -2.56
C LEU A 149 16.58 -9.07 -3.66
N TYR A 150 15.91 -9.00 -4.81
CA TYR A 150 16.28 -9.71 -6.01
C TYR A 150 17.14 -8.84 -6.93
N LYS A 151 16.59 -7.68 -7.32
CA LYS A 151 17.28 -6.65 -8.10
C LYS A 151 16.57 -5.30 -7.94
N TYR A 152 17.14 -4.27 -8.50
CA TYR A 152 16.43 -3.00 -8.68
C TYR A 152 15.72 -2.97 -10.03
N ARG A 153 14.66 -2.15 -10.15
CA ARG A 153 14.02 -1.84 -11.44
C ARG A 153 15.01 -1.09 -12.34
N ASP A 154 14.86 -1.22 -13.64
CA ASP A 154 15.74 -0.56 -14.61
C ASP A 154 15.69 0.97 -14.51
N CYS A 155 14.56 1.53 -14.07
CA CYS A 155 14.40 2.97 -13.79
C CYS A 155 15.16 3.47 -12.55
N LYS A 156 15.87 2.61 -11.81
CA LYS A 156 16.64 3.01 -10.62
C LYS A 156 17.72 4.06 -10.95
N ASN A 157 18.28 4.01 -12.14
CA ASN A 157 19.25 4.98 -12.62
C ASN A 157 18.67 6.40 -12.79
N HIS A 158 17.34 6.53 -12.83
CA HIS A 158 16.61 7.81 -12.90
C HIS A 158 15.91 8.14 -11.57
N GLU A 159 16.31 7.53 -10.45
CA GLU A 159 15.65 7.71 -9.14
C GLU A 159 15.59 9.18 -8.75
N GLU A 160 16.70 9.91 -8.88
CA GLU A 160 16.77 11.31 -8.53
C GLU A 160 15.81 12.17 -9.37
N ASP A 161 15.77 11.94 -10.68
CA ASP A 161 14.85 12.64 -11.59
C ASP A 161 13.39 12.31 -11.30
N LEU A 162 13.10 11.05 -11.01
CA LEU A 162 11.77 10.58 -10.63
C LEU A 162 11.30 11.23 -9.33
N ASP A 163 12.15 11.22 -8.32
CA ASP A 163 11.85 11.81 -7.00
C ASP A 163 11.73 13.35 -7.08
N ASN A 164 12.60 14.01 -7.82
CA ASN A 164 12.55 15.46 -8.02
C ASN A 164 11.30 15.90 -8.83
N SER A 165 10.85 15.09 -9.77
CA SER A 165 9.67 15.38 -10.58
C SER A 165 8.36 15.38 -9.78
N GLN A 166 8.32 14.62 -8.69
CA GLN A 166 7.14 14.38 -7.85
C GLN A 166 5.87 14.11 -8.68
N TYR A 167 5.99 13.34 -9.78
CA TYR A 167 4.89 13.07 -10.72
C TYR A 167 3.65 12.50 -10.03
N TRP A 168 3.82 11.85 -8.92
CA TRP A 168 2.73 11.29 -8.12
C TRP A 168 1.81 12.32 -7.46
N ASN A 169 2.19 13.60 -7.40
CA ASN A 169 1.35 14.70 -6.91
C ASN A 169 0.35 15.20 -7.96
N TYR A 170 0.44 14.71 -9.20
CA TYR A 170 -0.37 15.16 -10.31
C TYR A 170 -1.39 14.11 -10.77
N PRO A 171 -2.49 14.52 -11.44
CA PRO A 171 -3.43 13.59 -12.05
C PRO A 171 -2.78 12.79 -13.20
N PRO A 172 -3.32 11.60 -13.57
CA PRO A 172 -2.68 10.66 -14.49
C PRO A 172 -2.24 11.26 -15.85
N SER A 173 -2.98 12.22 -16.39
CA SER A 173 -2.63 12.87 -17.66
C SER A 173 -1.33 13.66 -17.54
N LYS A 174 -1.21 14.47 -16.48
CA LYS A 174 -0.01 15.29 -16.23
C LYS A 174 1.17 14.42 -15.78
N ALA A 175 0.94 13.43 -14.90
CA ALA A 175 1.97 12.50 -14.48
C ALA A 175 2.61 11.77 -15.66
N LYS A 176 1.80 11.27 -16.62
CA LYS A 176 2.31 10.63 -17.85
C LYS A 176 3.17 11.57 -18.69
N GLN A 177 2.77 12.84 -18.81
CA GLN A 177 3.54 13.85 -19.55
C GLN A 177 4.92 14.06 -18.91
N ILE A 178 4.98 14.19 -17.56
CA ILE A 178 6.23 14.33 -16.81
C ILE A 178 7.12 13.11 -17.04
N LEU A 179 6.61 11.90 -16.78
CA LEU A 179 7.37 10.66 -16.95
C LEU A 179 7.91 10.45 -18.36
N SER A 180 7.18 10.91 -19.39
CA SER A 180 7.64 10.80 -20.78
C SER A 180 8.87 11.67 -21.11
N GLN A 181 9.23 12.59 -20.24
CA GLN A 181 10.39 13.48 -20.40
C GLN A 181 11.64 12.96 -19.69
N ILE A 182 11.47 12.18 -18.61
CA ILE A 182 12.58 11.64 -17.79
C ILE A 182 13.42 10.62 -18.56
N GLY A 183 12.85 9.82 -19.44
CA GLY A 183 13.58 8.79 -20.21
C GLY A 183 14.20 9.26 -21.53
N LYS A 184 14.20 10.57 -21.81
CA LYS A 184 14.66 11.14 -23.09
C LYS A 184 15.98 11.95 -22.97
N GLN A 185 16.50 12.06 -21.77
CA GLN A 185 17.80 12.65 -21.47
C GLN A 185 18.83 11.52 -21.25
#